data_535bf0d947a8e86df71346ea0d180de4
#
_entry.id   535bf0d947a8e86df71346ea0d180de4
#
_cell.length_a   1.000
_cell.length_b   1.000
_cell.length_c   1.000
_cell.angle_alpha   90.00
_cell.angle_beta   90.00
_cell.angle_gamma   90.00
#
_symmetry.space_group_name_H-M   'P 1'
#
loop_
_entity.id
_entity.type
_entity.pdbx_description
1 polymer ?
#
loop_
_entity_poly.entity_id
_entity_poly.type
_entity_poly.pdbx_seq_one_letter_code
_entity_poly.pdbx_strand_id
1 'polypeptide(L)'
;MKNYQKKLLVFLGIIVGGLILCSFLVFNSSRSNEYIFSYSKSSQAKTGEENEKPPLNILFLGVAGEGLRGSFLSDSIFIGHINFQKKQISFLSLPRDLWVKVPEKNLTTKINGIYALENEGKKISQAKNFNLIKKKVEEITGLKIDQIIVFDLEGVEKLIDEIGGIDIWLEKDVYDPNFLNPYNSSQIFYLPAGWRHLDGATLVKFIRTRYAPEGDFYRIANQQQVISALKNKLDQLTGVWNLITWFKIWQSLDGHYLTDLDFSTAWQILDSVKNINADNIKYLKISNRPPDQLLKSTTIIDETSGKEIYILIPAAGFENYEAIQKYLKEEINE
;
A
#
# COMPACT_ATOMS: atom_id res chain seq x y z
N MET A 1 20.15 10.74 -22.91
CA MET A 1 20.76 10.17 -21.69
C MET A 1 20.14 10.64 -20.39
N LYS A 2 20.00 11.97 -20.11
CA LYS A 2 19.41 12.46 -18.84
C LYS A 2 17.98 12.00 -18.54
N ASN A 3 17.12 11.78 -19.54
CA ASN A 3 15.75 11.31 -19.32
C ASN A 3 15.65 9.81 -18.98
N TYR A 4 16.54 8.97 -19.49
CA TYR A 4 16.59 7.54 -19.17
C TYR A 4 17.11 7.30 -17.75
N GLN A 5 18.10 8.06 -17.32
CA GLN A 5 18.59 7.98 -15.95
C GLN A 5 17.51 8.41 -14.94
N LYS A 6 16.77 9.50 -15.19
CA LYS A 6 15.64 9.89 -14.34
C LYS A 6 14.54 8.84 -14.29
N LYS A 7 14.21 8.21 -15.42
CA LYS A 7 13.20 7.15 -15.49
C LYS A 7 13.66 5.86 -14.78
N LEU A 8 14.92 5.47 -14.93
CA LEU A 8 15.52 4.34 -14.20
C LEU A 8 15.54 4.59 -12.69
N LEU A 9 15.71 5.82 -12.27
CA LEU A 9 15.82 6.27 -10.89
C LEU A 9 14.44 6.32 -10.20
N VAL A 10 13.41 6.75 -10.90
CA VAL A 10 12.00 6.68 -10.45
C VAL A 10 11.55 5.21 -10.35
N PHE A 11 12.02 4.35 -11.23
CA PHE A 11 11.76 2.92 -11.22
C PHE A 11 12.38 2.20 -10.01
N LEU A 12 13.61 2.50 -9.65
CA LEU A 12 14.18 2.05 -8.38
C LEU A 12 13.31 2.49 -7.19
N GLY A 13 12.71 3.68 -7.26
CA GLY A 13 11.77 4.18 -6.26
C GLY A 13 10.46 3.41 -6.18
N ILE A 14 9.95 2.92 -7.31
CA ILE A 14 8.72 2.11 -7.37
C ILE A 14 9.00 0.68 -6.95
N ILE A 15 10.15 0.14 -7.34
CA ILE A 15 10.65 -1.13 -6.80
C ILE A 15 10.79 -1.01 -5.29
N VAL A 16 11.28 0.10 -4.80
CA VAL A 16 11.42 0.37 -3.37
C VAL A 16 10.06 0.59 -2.72
N GLY A 17 9.12 1.28 -3.36
CA GLY A 17 7.72 1.35 -2.92
C GLY A 17 7.04 -0.02 -2.98
N GLY A 18 7.26 -0.79 -4.04
CA GLY A 18 6.86 -2.19 -4.15
C GLY A 18 7.63 -3.09 -3.19
N LEU A 19 8.93 -2.85 -2.94
CA LEU A 19 9.74 -3.55 -1.94
C LEU A 19 9.41 -3.10 -0.52
N ILE A 20 8.94 -1.89 -0.28
CA ILE A 20 8.37 -1.48 1.01
C ILE A 20 7.02 -2.16 1.20
N LEU A 21 6.20 -2.27 0.19
CA LEU A 21 5.06 -3.18 0.16
C LEU A 21 5.50 -4.64 0.35
N CYS A 22 6.69 -5.01 -0.11
CA CYS A 22 7.22 -6.36 -0.17
C CYS A 22 8.29 -6.66 0.88
N SER A 23 9.08 -5.71 1.37
CA SER A 23 10.07 -5.93 2.44
C SER A 23 9.41 -6.19 3.79
N PHE A 24 8.11 -6.29 3.80
CA PHE A 24 7.26 -6.56 4.92
C PHE A 24 7.36 -7.95 5.48
N LEU A 25 8.04 -8.88 4.85
CA LEU A 25 7.78 -10.28 5.18
C LEU A 25 8.94 -11.26 5.00
N VAL A 26 10.17 -10.89 5.21
CA VAL A 26 11.24 -11.88 5.41
C VAL A 26 12.11 -11.55 6.61
N PHE A 27 11.88 -12.27 7.68
CA PHE A 27 12.95 -13.07 8.28
C PHE A 27 12.33 -14.08 9.26
N ASN A 28 12.13 -15.30 8.82
CA ASN A 28 12.25 -16.42 9.72
C ASN A 28 12.84 -17.62 8.98
N SER A 29 14.15 -17.63 8.84
CA SER A 29 14.94 -18.83 8.63
C SER A 29 16.34 -18.57 9.15
N SER A 30 16.50 -18.80 10.45
CA SER A 30 17.81 -19.01 11.03
C SER A 30 18.36 -20.34 10.54
N ARG A 31 19.46 -20.30 9.80
CA ARG A 31 20.60 -21.22 9.96
C ARG A 31 21.83 -20.72 9.20
N SER A 32 22.77 -20.30 10.00
CA SER A 32 24.22 -20.36 9.86
C SER A 32 24.82 -20.62 8.47
N ASN A 33 25.57 -19.64 7.95
CA ASN A 33 26.99 -19.92 7.59
C ASN A 33 27.78 -18.62 7.62
N GLU A 34 28.76 -18.60 8.52
CA GLU A 34 29.82 -17.62 8.58
C GLU A 34 30.68 -17.71 7.31
N TYR A 35 30.81 -16.62 6.59
CA TYR A 35 32.02 -16.34 5.82
C TYR A 35 32.45 -14.90 6.10
N ILE A 36 33.58 -14.86 6.77
CA ILE A 36 34.37 -13.68 7.11
C ILE A 36 34.85 -13.00 5.82
N PHE A 37 34.47 -11.77 5.61
CA PHE A 37 35.24 -10.87 4.78
C PHE A 37 35.60 -9.62 5.58
N SER A 38 36.81 -9.61 6.09
CA SER A 38 37.41 -8.47 6.76
C SER A 38 37.71 -7.40 5.72
N TYR A 39 37.00 -6.27 5.75
CA TYR A 39 37.44 -5.03 5.12
C TYR A 39 37.89 -4.05 6.18
N SER A 40 39.14 -3.69 6.07
CA SER A 40 39.90 -2.84 6.96
C SER A 40 39.21 -1.49 7.18
N LYS A 41 38.97 -1.18 8.43
CA LYS A 41 38.42 0.07 8.93
C LYS A 41 39.57 1.04 9.18
N SER A 42 39.65 2.08 8.36
CA SER A 42 40.42 3.28 8.69
C SER A 42 39.56 4.52 8.40
N SER A 43 38.99 5.06 9.44
CA SER A 43 38.91 6.51 9.65
C SER A 43 38.22 6.83 10.97
N GLN A 44 38.81 7.73 11.65
CA GLN A 44 38.67 8.21 13.00
C GLN A 44 37.23 8.60 13.39
N ALA A 45 36.87 8.20 14.60
CA ALA A 45 35.72 8.70 15.32
C ALA A 45 35.81 10.24 15.47
N LYS A 46 34.85 10.94 14.89
CA LYS A 46 34.40 12.24 15.40
C LYS A 46 33.12 11.99 16.15
N THR A 47 33.16 12.17 17.46
CA THR A 47 31.99 12.38 18.30
C THR A 47 31.26 13.62 17.77
N GLY A 48 30.18 13.40 17.05
CA GLY A 48 29.25 14.43 16.58
C GLY A 48 27.86 13.82 16.71
N GLU A 49 26.91 14.57 17.24
CA GLU A 49 25.51 14.28 17.35
C GLU A 49 25.05 13.46 16.13
N GLU A 50 24.61 12.22 16.37
CA GLU A 50 23.92 11.45 15.33
C GLU A 50 22.72 12.29 14.91
N ASN A 51 22.78 12.86 13.71
CA ASN A 51 21.64 13.50 13.08
C ASN A 51 20.55 12.44 12.93
N GLU A 52 19.67 12.39 13.92
CA GLU A 52 18.54 11.47 13.95
C GLU A 52 17.68 11.67 12.70
N LYS A 53 17.70 10.69 11.80
CA LYS A 53 16.84 10.75 10.61
C LYS A 53 15.38 10.69 11.07
N PRO A 54 14.55 11.68 10.69
CA PRO A 54 13.13 11.63 11.03
C PRO A 54 12.47 10.42 10.35
N PRO A 55 11.38 9.90 10.92
CA PRO A 55 10.62 8.87 10.26
C PRO A 55 10.05 9.37 8.94
N LEU A 56 9.84 8.45 7.99
CA LEU A 56 9.30 8.73 6.66
C LEU A 56 7.91 8.12 6.52
N ASN A 57 6.93 8.90 6.08
CA ASN A 57 5.57 8.46 5.84
C ASN A 57 5.24 8.48 4.35
N ILE A 58 4.91 7.32 3.80
CA ILE A 58 4.55 7.15 2.41
C ILE A 58 3.08 6.76 2.32
N LEU A 59 2.28 7.55 1.61
CA LEU A 59 0.90 7.22 1.32
C LEU A 59 0.81 6.36 0.05
N PHE A 60 0.14 5.23 0.14
CA PHE A 60 -0.13 4.32 -0.97
C PHE A 60 -1.61 4.36 -1.32
N LEU A 61 -1.90 4.57 -2.59
CA LEU A 61 -3.26 4.53 -3.14
C LEU A 61 -3.35 3.48 -4.24
N GLY A 62 -4.27 2.54 -4.09
CA GLY A 62 -4.63 1.59 -5.14
C GLY A 62 -5.95 2.00 -5.80
N VAL A 63 -5.94 2.18 -7.11
CA VAL A 63 -7.13 2.51 -7.91
C VAL A 63 -7.46 1.37 -8.87
N ALA A 64 -8.71 1.33 -9.38
CA ALA A 64 -9.08 0.28 -10.31
C ALA A 64 -8.37 0.41 -11.66
N GLY A 65 -8.20 1.62 -12.16
CA GLY A 65 -7.62 1.91 -13.47
C GLY A 65 -8.68 2.21 -14.55
N GLU A 66 -8.22 2.60 -15.73
CA GLU A 66 -9.06 3.08 -16.83
C GLU A 66 -10.05 2.02 -17.32
N GLY A 67 -11.25 2.45 -17.70
CA GLY A 67 -12.30 1.59 -18.24
C GLY A 67 -13.03 0.74 -17.22
N LEU A 68 -12.62 0.75 -15.96
CA LEU A 68 -13.23 -0.02 -14.89
C LEU A 68 -14.21 0.83 -14.09
N ARG A 69 -15.23 0.20 -13.52
CA ARG A 69 -16.17 0.90 -12.63
C ARG A 69 -15.44 1.48 -11.42
N GLY A 70 -15.63 2.77 -11.16
CA GLY A 70 -14.92 3.47 -10.09
C GLY A 70 -13.44 3.67 -10.39
N SER A 71 -13.09 3.78 -11.66
CA SER A 71 -11.73 3.77 -12.24
C SER A 71 -10.66 4.46 -11.40
N PHE A 72 -10.99 5.59 -10.80
CA PHE A 72 -10.01 6.43 -10.09
C PHE A 72 -10.32 6.59 -8.60
N LEU A 73 -11.32 5.85 -8.09
CA LEU A 73 -11.52 5.76 -6.65
C LEU A 73 -10.36 4.99 -6.02
N SER A 74 -9.78 5.54 -4.97
CA SER A 74 -8.72 4.85 -4.23
C SER A 74 -9.31 3.80 -3.28
N ASP A 75 -9.54 2.61 -3.81
CA ASP A 75 -10.15 1.50 -3.07
C ASP A 75 -9.21 0.86 -2.03
N SER A 76 -7.91 1.12 -2.15
CA SER A 76 -6.89 0.79 -1.15
C SER A 76 -6.18 2.06 -0.73
N ILE A 77 -6.13 2.33 0.57
CA ILE A 77 -5.49 3.51 1.16
C ILE A 77 -4.71 3.04 2.38
N PHE A 78 -3.39 3.19 2.35
CA PHE A 78 -2.57 2.86 3.50
C PHE A 78 -1.31 3.72 3.57
N ILE A 79 -0.75 3.86 4.76
CA ILE A 79 0.48 4.60 5.03
C ILE A 79 1.54 3.61 5.49
N GLY A 80 2.71 3.67 4.88
CA GLY A 80 3.92 3.06 5.39
C GLY A 80 4.69 4.08 6.22
N HIS A 81 4.75 3.86 7.52
CA HIS A 81 5.56 4.64 8.45
C HIS A 81 6.88 3.92 8.69
N ILE A 82 8.00 4.50 8.28
CA ILE A 82 9.34 3.93 8.39
C ILE A 82 10.10 4.67 9.46
N ASN A 83 10.37 4.00 10.58
CA ASN A 83 11.25 4.52 11.62
C ASN A 83 12.65 3.94 11.43
N PHE A 84 13.56 4.76 10.90
CA PHE A 84 14.92 4.34 10.59
C PHE A 84 15.75 3.99 11.83
N GLN A 85 15.49 4.64 12.96
CA GLN A 85 16.22 4.44 14.21
C GLN A 85 15.82 3.12 14.88
N LYS A 86 14.52 2.90 15.04
CA LYS A 86 13.97 1.68 15.60
C LYS A 86 14.10 0.49 14.63
N LYS A 87 14.48 0.73 13.38
CA LYS A 87 14.42 -0.27 12.28
C LYS A 87 13.06 -0.94 12.23
N GLN A 88 12.02 -0.14 12.31
CA GLN A 88 10.63 -0.57 12.38
C GLN A 88 9.82 0.03 11.23
N ILE A 89 8.87 -0.72 10.73
CA ILE A 89 7.87 -0.23 9.80
C ILE A 89 6.49 -0.49 10.38
N SER A 90 5.59 0.48 10.27
CA SER A 90 4.20 0.31 10.64
C SER A 90 3.32 0.62 9.42
N PHE A 91 2.42 -0.29 9.07
CA PHE A 91 1.43 -0.06 8.01
C PHE A 91 0.08 0.22 8.64
N LEU A 92 -0.39 1.37 8.31
CA LEU A 92 -1.69 1.84 8.72
C LEU A 92 -2.66 1.78 7.55
N SER A 93 -3.70 0.95 7.66
CA SER A 93 -4.78 0.89 6.69
C SER A 93 -5.92 1.84 7.06
N LEU A 94 -6.32 2.70 6.11
CA LEU A 94 -7.48 3.58 6.21
C LEU A 94 -8.66 2.98 5.46
N PRO A 95 -9.85 2.87 6.10
CA PRO A 95 -11.02 2.34 5.39
C PRO A 95 -11.53 3.35 4.36
N ARG A 96 -11.70 2.90 3.13
CA ARG A 96 -12.12 3.69 1.97
C ARG A 96 -13.49 4.37 2.12
N ASP A 97 -14.35 3.80 2.97
CA ASP A 97 -15.71 4.28 3.22
C ASP A 97 -15.78 5.35 4.31
N LEU A 98 -14.64 5.82 4.83
CA LEU A 98 -14.57 6.91 5.80
C LEU A 98 -15.14 8.18 5.18
N TRP A 99 -16.20 8.73 5.80
CA TRP A 99 -16.88 9.93 5.37
C TRP A 99 -16.15 11.16 5.89
N VAL A 100 -15.73 12.03 5.00
CA VAL A 100 -14.84 13.15 5.32
C VAL A 100 -15.22 14.41 4.58
N LYS A 101 -14.91 15.56 5.16
CA LYS A 101 -14.92 16.84 4.47
C LYS A 101 -13.69 16.94 3.56
N VAL A 102 -13.89 17.31 2.30
CA VAL A 102 -12.79 17.54 1.38
C VAL A 102 -12.04 18.82 1.78
N PRO A 103 -10.71 18.78 1.99
CA PRO A 103 -9.95 19.98 2.31
C PRO A 103 -10.19 21.10 1.29
N GLU A 104 -10.29 22.34 1.77
CA GLU A 104 -10.44 23.54 0.93
C GLU A 104 -11.70 23.58 0.05
N LYS A 105 -12.59 22.60 0.18
CA LYS A 105 -13.88 22.55 -0.54
C LYS A 105 -15.05 22.43 0.43
N ASN A 106 -16.17 23.02 0.06
CA ASN A 106 -17.41 22.82 0.80
C ASN A 106 -18.15 21.58 0.30
N LEU A 107 -17.48 20.41 0.45
CA LEU A 107 -17.97 19.13 -0.05
C LEU A 107 -17.58 18.04 0.95
N THR A 108 -18.47 17.08 1.16
CA THR A 108 -18.20 15.83 1.88
C THR A 108 -18.26 14.65 0.92
N THR A 109 -17.39 13.66 1.13
CA THR A 109 -17.36 12.44 0.33
C THR A 109 -16.73 11.29 1.12
N LYS A 110 -16.78 10.08 0.59
CA LYS A 110 -15.91 9.01 1.09
C LYS A 110 -14.46 9.35 0.76
N ILE A 111 -13.54 9.02 1.66
CA ILE A 111 -12.12 9.35 1.48
C ILE A 111 -11.55 8.84 0.14
N ASN A 112 -12.04 7.69 -0.34
CA ASN A 112 -11.61 7.11 -1.63
C ASN A 112 -11.95 7.98 -2.84
N GLY A 113 -12.89 8.92 -2.73
CA GLY A 113 -13.26 9.84 -3.79
C GLY A 113 -12.35 11.06 -3.94
N ILE A 114 -11.55 11.38 -2.92
CA ILE A 114 -10.75 12.63 -2.91
C ILE A 114 -9.74 12.66 -4.06
N TYR A 115 -8.99 11.56 -4.27
CA TYR A 115 -8.01 11.48 -5.36
C TYR A 115 -8.65 11.67 -6.74
N ALA A 116 -9.80 11.03 -6.97
CA ALA A 116 -10.54 11.18 -8.21
C ALA A 116 -11.05 12.63 -8.42
N LEU A 117 -11.57 13.27 -7.37
CA LEU A 117 -12.02 14.67 -7.40
C LEU A 117 -10.87 15.64 -7.70
N GLU A 118 -9.72 15.42 -7.09
CA GLU A 118 -8.54 16.28 -7.26
C GLU A 118 -7.96 16.20 -8.66
N ASN A 119 -8.07 15.06 -9.32
CA ASN A 119 -7.54 14.80 -10.65
C ASN A 119 -8.62 14.76 -11.74
N GLU A 120 -9.87 15.17 -11.43
CA GLU A 120 -10.99 15.24 -12.40
C GLU A 120 -11.25 13.89 -13.09
N GLY A 121 -10.99 12.77 -12.41
CA GLY A 121 -11.12 11.44 -12.97
C GLY A 121 -10.16 11.15 -14.13
N LYS A 122 -9.03 11.83 -14.21
CA LYS A 122 -7.98 11.58 -15.22
C LYS A 122 -7.23 10.28 -14.96
N LYS A 123 -6.68 9.71 -16.04
CA LYS A 123 -5.78 8.55 -15.97
C LYS A 123 -4.60 8.83 -15.04
N ILE A 124 -4.04 7.77 -14.44
CA ILE A 124 -2.85 7.87 -13.58
C ILE A 124 -1.72 8.64 -14.28
N SER A 125 -1.43 8.33 -15.55
CA SER A 125 -0.40 9.01 -16.34
C SER A 125 -0.63 10.51 -16.56
N GLN A 126 -1.86 10.99 -16.37
CA GLN A 126 -2.27 12.38 -16.54
C GLN A 126 -2.57 13.09 -15.21
N ALA A 127 -2.71 12.34 -14.12
CA ALA A 127 -2.92 12.88 -12.78
C ALA A 127 -1.63 13.60 -12.32
N LYS A 128 -1.78 14.69 -11.59
CA LYS A 128 -0.64 15.53 -11.14
C LYS A 128 -0.77 16.01 -9.71
N ASN A 129 -1.95 15.87 -9.12
CA ASN A 129 -2.26 16.49 -7.86
C ASN A 129 -2.48 15.44 -6.76
N PHE A 130 -1.92 15.71 -5.57
CA PHE A 130 -2.04 14.86 -4.39
C PHE A 130 -2.34 15.66 -3.12
N ASN A 131 -2.50 16.99 -3.24
CA ASN A 131 -2.54 17.87 -2.08
C ASN A 131 -3.75 17.63 -1.19
N LEU A 132 -4.95 17.44 -1.79
CA LEU A 132 -6.18 17.26 -1.02
C LEU A 132 -6.17 15.91 -0.28
N ILE A 133 -5.76 14.84 -0.95
CA ILE A 133 -5.73 13.52 -0.32
C ILE A 133 -4.63 13.44 0.75
N LYS A 134 -3.42 13.97 0.50
CA LYS A 134 -2.36 14.07 1.51
C LYS A 134 -2.85 14.84 2.74
N LYS A 135 -3.39 16.05 2.53
CA LYS A 135 -3.90 16.90 3.61
C LYS A 135 -4.99 16.20 4.44
N LYS A 136 -5.95 15.52 3.79
CA LYS A 136 -7.00 14.80 4.52
C LYS A 136 -6.43 13.63 5.31
N VAL A 137 -5.49 12.88 4.76
CA VAL A 137 -4.84 11.78 5.47
C VAL A 137 -4.03 12.30 6.67
N GLU A 138 -3.33 13.42 6.52
CA GLU A 138 -2.62 14.10 7.61
C GLU A 138 -3.59 14.58 8.71
N GLU A 139 -4.73 15.16 8.35
CA GLU A 139 -5.79 15.56 9.29
C GLU A 139 -6.33 14.36 10.09
N ILE A 140 -6.54 13.21 9.44
CA ILE A 140 -7.05 11.99 10.09
C ILE A 140 -6.03 11.40 11.04
N THR A 141 -4.78 11.29 10.60
CA THR A 141 -3.77 10.48 11.27
C THR A 141 -2.86 11.27 12.20
N GLY A 142 -2.75 12.57 11.99
CA GLY A 142 -1.75 13.41 12.66
C GLY A 142 -0.32 13.19 12.12
N LEU A 143 -0.15 12.34 11.10
CA LEU A 143 1.14 12.05 10.48
C LEU A 143 1.34 12.93 9.25
N LYS A 144 2.47 13.61 9.16
CA LYS A 144 2.86 14.31 7.93
C LYS A 144 3.14 13.29 6.83
N ILE A 145 2.56 13.47 5.65
CA ILE A 145 2.79 12.58 4.50
C ILE A 145 3.91 13.16 3.63
N ASP A 146 5.04 12.49 3.62
CA ASP A 146 6.23 12.94 2.89
C ASP A 146 6.14 12.62 1.40
N GLN A 147 5.71 11.41 1.06
CA GLN A 147 5.65 10.92 -0.31
C GLN A 147 4.33 10.20 -0.59
N ILE A 148 3.97 10.07 -1.86
CA ILE A 148 2.81 9.29 -2.31
C ILE A 148 3.16 8.38 -3.47
N ILE A 149 2.53 7.21 -3.49
CA ILE A 149 2.56 6.27 -4.61
C ILE A 149 1.13 5.86 -4.94
N VAL A 150 0.73 6.09 -6.17
CA VAL A 150 -0.56 5.63 -6.72
C VAL A 150 -0.28 4.56 -7.76
N PHE A 151 -1.05 3.48 -7.74
CA PHE A 151 -0.96 2.38 -8.72
C PHE A 151 -2.35 1.87 -9.07
N ASP A 152 -2.48 1.28 -10.26
CA ASP A 152 -3.72 0.65 -10.70
C ASP A 152 -3.64 -0.88 -10.71
N LEU A 153 -4.80 -1.52 -10.90
CA LEU A 153 -4.89 -2.99 -10.89
C LEU A 153 -4.15 -3.63 -12.07
N GLU A 154 -4.09 -2.96 -13.23
CA GLU A 154 -3.37 -3.47 -14.39
C GLU A 154 -1.86 -3.46 -14.14
N GLY A 155 -1.34 -2.43 -13.47
CA GLY A 155 0.05 -2.41 -13.03
C GLY A 155 0.38 -3.53 -12.05
N VAL A 156 -0.52 -3.83 -11.12
CA VAL A 156 -0.36 -4.98 -10.20
C VAL A 156 -0.34 -6.29 -10.98
N GLU A 157 -1.27 -6.49 -11.92
CA GLU A 157 -1.33 -7.68 -12.78
C GLU A 157 -0.02 -7.87 -13.54
N LYS A 158 0.43 -6.85 -14.26
CA LYS A 158 1.68 -6.86 -15.03
C LYS A 158 2.91 -7.14 -14.16
N LEU A 159 3.00 -6.52 -12.99
CA LEU A 159 4.09 -6.76 -12.05
C LEU A 159 4.19 -8.24 -11.67
N ILE A 160 3.05 -8.84 -11.32
CA ILE A 160 2.99 -10.24 -10.89
C ILE A 160 3.34 -11.18 -12.03
N ASP A 161 2.87 -10.92 -13.24
CA ASP A 161 3.20 -11.74 -14.41
C ASP A 161 4.68 -11.66 -14.77
N GLU A 162 5.28 -10.48 -14.73
CA GLU A 162 6.72 -10.29 -15.03
C GLU A 162 7.65 -10.97 -14.02
N ILE A 163 7.24 -11.09 -12.75
CA ILE A 163 8.01 -11.87 -11.76
C ILE A 163 7.70 -13.36 -11.78
N GLY A 164 6.81 -13.81 -12.69
CA GLY A 164 6.43 -15.21 -12.85
C GLY A 164 5.48 -15.70 -11.75
N GLY A 165 4.53 -14.88 -11.31
CA GLY A 165 3.53 -15.23 -10.30
C GLY A 165 4.07 -15.28 -8.87
N ILE A 166 3.14 -15.48 -7.92
CA ILE A 166 3.45 -15.66 -6.49
C ILE A 166 2.75 -16.87 -5.91
N ASP A 167 3.35 -17.48 -4.90
CA ASP A 167 2.80 -18.61 -4.18
C ASP A 167 2.18 -18.16 -2.86
N ILE A 168 0.92 -18.54 -2.62
CA ILE A 168 0.15 -18.17 -1.42
C ILE A 168 -0.38 -19.44 -0.77
N TRP A 169 -0.34 -19.49 0.56
CA TRP A 169 -1.01 -20.52 1.35
C TRP A 169 -2.40 -20.06 1.74
N LEU A 170 -3.43 -20.81 1.34
CA LEU A 170 -4.82 -20.57 1.71
C LEU A 170 -5.25 -21.56 2.79
N GLU A 171 -5.61 -21.05 3.97
CA GLU A 171 -6.12 -21.90 5.07
C GLU A 171 -7.48 -22.50 4.75
N LYS A 172 -8.28 -21.83 3.94
CA LYS A 172 -9.63 -22.20 3.53
C LYS A 172 -9.84 -21.90 2.05
N ASP A 173 -10.83 -22.56 1.48
CA ASP A 173 -11.28 -22.24 0.12
C ASP A 173 -11.73 -20.76 0.07
N VAL A 174 -11.32 -20.10 -1.00
CA VAL A 174 -11.83 -18.78 -1.36
C VAL A 174 -12.95 -18.99 -2.39
N TYR A 175 -14.16 -18.65 -2.01
CA TYR A 175 -15.33 -18.82 -2.88
C TYR A 175 -16.14 -17.53 -2.92
N ASP A 176 -16.25 -16.93 -4.11
CA ASP A 176 -17.05 -15.74 -4.36
C ASP A 176 -17.98 -16.02 -5.56
N PRO A 177 -19.25 -16.39 -5.29
CA PRO A 177 -20.21 -16.76 -6.34
C PRO A 177 -20.67 -15.55 -7.15
N ASN A 178 -20.50 -14.34 -6.64
CA ASN A 178 -20.97 -13.11 -7.22
C ASN A 178 -19.81 -12.14 -7.52
N PHE A 179 -18.61 -12.67 -7.76
CA PHE A 179 -17.47 -11.84 -8.08
C PHE A 179 -17.76 -10.97 -9.30
N LEU A 180 -17.72 -9.67 -9.12
CA LEU A 180 -17.90 -8.73 -10.23
C LEU A 180 -16.57 -8.56 -10.96
N ASN A 181 -16.53 -9.03 -12.19
CA ASN A 181 -15.41 -8.74 -13.05
C ASN A 181 -15.36 -7.22 -13.38
N PRO A 182 -14.25 -6.72 -13.93
CA PRO A 182 -14.10 -5.30 -14.26
C PRO A 182 -15.22 -4.74 -15.17
N TYR A 183 -15.83 -5.59 -15.97
CA TYR A 183 -16.89 -5.24 -16.94
C TYR A 183 -18.32 -5.42 -16.39
N ASN A 184 -18.50 -5.53 -15.06
CA ASN A 184 -19.78 -5.74 -14.37
C ASN A 184 -20.52 -7.06 -14.69
N SER A 185 -19.89 -8.05 -15.29
CA SER A 185 -20.45 -9.38 -15.36
C SER A 185 -20.11 -10.16 -14.09
N SER A 186 -21.12 -10.82 -13.52
CA SER A 186 -20.94 -11.72 -12.39
C SER A 186 -20.30 -13.02 -12.86
N GLN A 187 -19.32 -13.50 -12.13
CA GLN A 187 -18.68 -14.80 -12.36
C GLN A 187 -18.34 -15.44 -11.02
N ILE A 188 -18.22 -16.77 -11.02
CA ILE A 188 -17.72 -17.47 -9.84
C ILE A 188 -16.20 -17.31 -9.81
N PHE A 189 -15.68 -16.88 -8.64
CA PHE A 189 -14.26 -16.94 -8.35
C PHE A 189 -14.02 -17.98 -7.27
N TYR A 190 -13.18 -18.97 -7.56
CA TYR A 190 -12.87 -20.07 -6.66
C TYR A 190 -11.39 -20.38 -6.64
N LEU A 191 -10.82 -20.44 -5.44
CA LEU A 191 -9.48 -20.96 -5.18
C LEU A 191 -9.57 -21.96 -4.04
N PRO A 192 -9.18 -23.23 -4.25
CA PRO A 192 -9.18 -24.23 -3.17
C PRO A 192 -8.09 -23.94 -2.14
N ALA A 193 -8.28 -24.39 -0.91
CA ALA A 193 -7.31 -24.33 0.18
C ALA A 193 -5.97 -24.99 -0.19
N GLY A 194 -4.91 -24.66 0.56
CA GLY A 194 -3.55 -25.13 0.34
C GLY A 194 -2.68 -24.14 -0.44
N TRP A 195 -1.53 -24.60 -0.88
CA TRP A 195 -0.62 -23.80 -1.72
C TRP A 195 -1.23 -23.51 -3.09
N ARG A 196 -1.24 -22.24 -3.48
CA ARG A 196 -1.72 -21.77 -4.78
C ARG A 196 -0.71 -20.86 -5.43
N HIS A 197 -0.39 -21.17 -6.67
CA HIS A 197 0.36 -20.27 -7.54
C HIS A 197 -0.63 -19.32 -8.23
N LEU A 198 -0.45 -18.00 -8.03
CA LEU A 198 -1.31 -16.98 -8.60
C LEU A 198 -0.56 -16.20 -9.66
N ASP A 199 -1.09 -16.17 -10.88
CA ASP A 199 -0.74 -15.19 -11.90
C ASP A 199 -1.35 -13.81 -11.57
N GLY A 200 -1.02 -12.79 -12.35
CA GLY A 200 -1.50 -11.43 -12.11
C GLY A 200 -3.01 -11.32 -12.12
N ALA A 201 -3.67 -11.93 -13.10
CA ALA A 201 -5.13 -11.88 -13.25
C ALA A 201 -5.86 -12.57 -12.08
N THR A 202 -5.36 -13.71 -11.63
CA THR A 202 -5.91 -14.44 -10.48
C THR A 202 -5.67 -13.70 -9.17
N LEU A 203 -4.48 -13.12 -9.03
CA LEU A 203 -4.14 -12.30 -7.86
C LEU A 203 -5.04 -11.07 -7.77
N VAL A 204 -5.28 -10.34 -8.86
CA VAL A 204 -6.19 -9.18 -8.88
C VAL A 204 -7.61 -9.58 -8.46
N LYS A 205 -8.09 -10.76 -8.84
CA LYS A 205 -9.38 -11.28 -8.33
C LYS A 205 -9.31 -11.55 -6.83
N PHE A 206 -8.25 -12.20 -6.36
CA PHE A 206 -8.06 -12.55 -4.96
C PHE A 206 -8.03 -11.32 -4.03
N ILE A 207 -7.31 -10.25 -4.39
CA ILE A 207 -7.25 -9.01 -3.60
C ILE A 207 -8.52 -8.16 -3.67
N ARG A 208 -9.46 -8.49 -4.55
CA ARG A 208 -10.73 -7.75 -4.73
C ARG A 208 -11.92 -8.47 -4.12
N THR A 209 -11.86 -9.79 -3.91
CA THR A 209 -12.98 -10.53 -3.33
C THR A 209 -13.29 -10.07 -1.90
N ARG A 210 -14.59 -10.01 -1.57
CA ARG A 210 -15.12 -9.61 -0.26
C ARG A 210 -16.15 -10.61 0.24
N TYR A 211 -16.29 -11.72 -0.42
CA TYR A 211 -17.29 -12.71 -0.10
C TYR A 211 -16.88 -13.56 1.10
N ALA A 212 -16.94 -12.91 2.25
CA ALA A 212 -16.74 -13.51 3.57
C ALA A 212 -17.51 -12.69 4.61
N PRO A 213 -17.85 -13.24 5.78
CA PRO A 213 -18.55 -12.51 6.86
C PRO A 213 -17.83 -11.22 7.31
N GLU A 214 -16.52 -11.19 7.15
CA GLU A 214 -15.64 -10.05 7.47
C GLU A 214 -15.71 -8.93 6.41
N GLY A 215 -16.22 -9.20 5.21
CA GLY A 215 -16.41 -8.21 4.14
C GLY A 215 -15.11 -7.51 3.75
N ASP A 216 -15.03 -6.19 3.95
CA ASP A 216 -13.87 -5.40 3.58
C ASP A 216 -12.60 -5.76 4.38
N PHE A 217 -12.72 -6.22 5.62
CA PHE A 217 -11.59 -6.70 6.42
C PHE A 217 -10.98 -7.99 5.86
N TYR A 218 -11.81 -8.88 5.27
CA TYR A 218 -11.33 -10.05 4.55
C TYR A 218 -10.45 -9.62 3.35
N ARG A 219 -10.90 -8.63 2.59
CA ARG A 219 -10.12 -8.06 1.49
C ARG A 219 -8.78 -7.51 1.96
N ILE A 220 -8.76 -6.76 3.07
CA ILE A 220 -7.51 -6.23 3.65
C ILE A 220 -6.56 -7.38 4.04
N ALA A 221 -7.06 -8.44 4.67
CA ALA A 221 -6.25 -9.60 5.01
C ALA A 221 -5.66 -10.30 3.77
N ASN A 222 -6.44 -10.45 2.70
CA ASN A 222 -5.95 -10.98 1.43
C ASN A 222 -4.84 -10.10 0.84
N GLN A 223 -5.00 -8.78 0.88
CA GLN A 223 -3.97 -7.84 0.42
C GLN A 223 -2.68 -7.97 1.24
N GLN A 224 -2.78 -8.11 2.55
CA GLN A 224 -1.62 -8.35 3.42
C GLN A 224 -0.92 -9.67 3.08
N GLN A 225 -1.67 -10.73 2.81
CA GLN A 225 -1.12 -12.03 2.44
C GLN A 225 -0.36 -11.98 1.09
N VAL A 226 -0.89 -11.24 0.12
CA VAL A 226 -0.24 -11.00 -1.19
C VAL A 226 1.06 -10.23 -1.01
N ILE A 227 1.06 -9.20 -0.18
CA ILE A 227 2.26 -8.43 0.14
C ILE A 227 3.35 -9.36 0.67
N SER A 228 3.00 -10.29 1.57
CA SER A 228 3.89 -11.32 2.09
C SER A 228 4.54 -12.16 1.00
N ALA A 229 3.70 -12.73 0.17
CA ALA A 229 4.12 -13.64 -0.89
C ALA A 229 4.98 -12.92 -1.92
N LEU A 230 4.61 -11.69 -2.29
CA LEU A 230 5.36 -10.88 -3.24
C LEU A 230 6.78 -10.57 -2.73
N LYS A 231 6.94 -10.24 -1.45
CA LYS A 231 8.26 -10.05 -0.86
C LYS A 231 9.11 -11.31 -0.98
N ASN A 232 8.59 -12.45 -0.55
CA ASN A 232 9.31 -13.72 -0.64
C ASN A 232 9.76 -14.02 -2.08
N LYS A 233 8.93 -13.69 -3.06
CA LYS A 233 9.26 -13.84 -4.48
C LYS A 233 10.38 -12.90 -4.90
N LEU A 234 10.32 -11.64 -4.51
CA LEU A 234 11.32 -10.64 -4.87
C LEU A 234 12.70 -10.91 -4.23
N ASP A 235 12.72 -11.44 -3.01
CA ASP A 235 13.97 -11.85 -2.36
C ASP A 235 14.68 -13.00 -3.12
N GLN A 236 13.93 -13.82 -3.83
CA GLN A 236 14.48 -14.88 -4.69
C GLN A 236 15.05 -14.33 -5.99
N LEU A 237 14.64 -13.12 -6.40
CA LEU A 237 15.12 -12.46 -7.62
C LEU A 237 16.48 -11.78 -7.38
N THR A 238 17.49 -12.53 -6.93
CA THR A 238 18.86 -12.04 -6.72
C THR A 238 19.79 -12.43 -7.89
N GLY A 239 20.74 -11.54 -8.25
CA GLY A 239 21.78 -11.81 -9.27
C GLY A 239 21.64 -11.00 -10.56
N VAL A 240 22.65 -11.14 -11.45
CA VAL A 240 22.78 -10.32 -12.68
C VAL A 240 21.65 -10.55 -13.69
N TRP A 241 21.10 -11.76 -13.76
CA TRP A 241 19.97 -12.09 -14.63
C TRP A 241 18.69 -11.33 -14.27
N ASN A 242 18.63 -10.79 -13.08
CA ASN A 242 17.49 -10.02 -12.61
C ASN A 242 17.45 -8.59 -13.16
N LEU A 243 18.56 -8.05 -13.68
CA LEU A 243 18.55 -6.73 -14.34
C LEU A 243 17.61 -6.71 -15.55
N ILE A 244 17.54 -7.82 -16.29
CA ILE A 244 16.63 -7.95 -17.44
C ILE A 244 15.18 -8.01 -16.97
N THR A 245 14.90 -8.79 -15.93
CA THR A 245 13.58 -8.89 -15.32
C THR A 245 13.14 -7.53 -14.77
N TRP A 246 14.02 -6.85 -14.06
CA TRP A 246 13.75 -5.53 -13.53
C TRP A 246 13.50 -4.49 -14.63
N PHE A 247 14.23 -4.56 -15.75
CA PHE A 247 13.98 -3.69 -16.90
C PHE A 247 12.62 -3.97 -17.54
N LYS A 248 12.23 -5.23 -17.68
CA LYS A 248 10.91 -5.63 -18.19
C LYS A 248 9.78 -5.13 -17.28
N ILE A 249 9.90 -5.37 -15.96
CA ILE A 249 8.94 -4.85 -14.96
C ILE A 249 8.78 -3.34 -15.13
N TRP A 250 9.89 -2.61 -15.19
CA TRP A 250 9.82 -1.17 -15.37
C TRP A 250 9.11 -0.76 -16.66
N GLN A 251 9.36 -1.44 -17.75
CA GLN A 251 8.73 -1.14 -19.04
C GLN A 251 7.23 -1.48 -19.01
N SER A 252 6.86 -2.58 -18.38
CA SER A 252 5.46 -3.01 -18.28
C SER A 252 4.62 -2.12 -17.37
N LEU A 253 5.23 -1.47 -16.38
CA LEU A 253 4.55 -0.59 -15.42
C LEU A 253 4.40 0.86 -15.92
N ASP A 254 4.99 1.24 -17.07
CA ASP A 254 4.86 2.61 -17.60
C ASP A 254 3.39 2.97 -17.83
N GLY A 255 2.93 4.05 -17.20
CA GLY A 255 1.53 4.51 -17.25
C GLY A 255 0.60 3.93 -16.17
N HIS A 256 1.05 2.93 -15.39
CA HIS A 256 0.26 2.25 -14.36
C HIS A 256 0.59 2.68 -12.94
N TYR A 257 1.50 3.62 -12.79
CA TYR A 257 1.85 4.22 -11.49
C TYR A 257 2.10 5.72 -11.61
N LEU A 258 1.98 6.40 -10.47
CA LEU A 258 2.31 7.81 -10.32
C LEU A 258 2.89 8.03 -8.92
N THR A 259 3.99 8.78 -8.82
CA THR A 259 4.61 9.08 -7.53
C THR A 259 5.35 10.42 -7.56
N ASP A 260 5.47 11.05 -6.40
CA ASP A 260 6.36 12.19 -6.15
C ASP A 260 7.68 11.76 -5.48
N LEU A 261 7.87 10.45 -5.28
CA LEU A 261 9.07 9.89 -4.67
C LEU A 261 10.30 10.20 -5.56
N ASP A 262 11.28 10.86 -4.98
CA ASP A 262 12.57 11.08 -5.63
C ASP A 262 13.52 9.90 -5.44
N PHE A 263 14.54 9.82 -6.29
CA PHE A 263 15.50 8.73 -6.26
C PHE A 263 16.29 8.63 -4.96
N SER A 264 16.71 9.75 -4.40
CA SER A 264 17.52 9.76 -3.17
C SER A 264 16.75 9.12 -2.03
N THR A 265 15.48 9.52 -1.89
CA THR A 265 14.55 8.97 -0.89
C THR A 265 14.29 7.49 -1.16
N ALA A 266 14.06 7.10 -2.42
CA ALA A 266 13.87 5.71 -2.81
C ALA A 266 15.07 4.82 -2.44
N TRP A 267 16.29 5.30 -2.70
CA TRP A 267 17.51 4.60 -2.33
C TRP A 267 17.69 4.45 -0.81
N GLN A 268 17.40 5.53 -0.06
CA GLN A 268 17.46 5.50 1.41
C GLN A 268 16.48 4.47 2.00
N ILE A 269 15.28 4.40 1.44
CA ILE A 269 14.26 3.43 1.83
C ILE A 269 14.78 2.01 1.57
N LEU A 270 15.28 1.74 0.35
CA LEU A 270 15.80 0.43 -0.04
C LEU A 270 16.92 -0.05 0.90
N ASP A 271 17.88 0.82 1.18
CA ASP A 271 18.99 0.49 2.06
C ASP A 271 18.55 0.22 3.50
N SER A 272 17.59 0.98 3.99
CA SER A 272 17.06 0.84 5.35
C SER A 272 16.22 -0.42 5.51
N VAL A 273 15.38 -0.72 4.52
CA VAL A 273 14.42 -1.84 4.56
C VAL A 273 15.12 -3.20 4.52
N LYS A 274 16.25 -3.32 3.83
CA LYS A 274 17.07 -4.56 3.81
C LYS A 274 17.45 -5.04 5.20
N ASN A 275 17.56 -4.12 6.15
CA ASN A 275 18.01 -4.38 7.51
C ASN A 275 16.87 -4.45 8.54
N ILE A 276 15.62 -4.43 8.11
CA ILE A 276 14.45 -4.52 8.99
C ILE A 276 13.99 -5.97 9.11
N ASN A 277 13.97 -6.48 10.34
CA ASN A 277 13.46 -7.82 10.63
C ASN A 277 11.93 -7.86 10.54
N ALA A 278 11.38 -9.02 10.18
CA ALA A 278 9.93 -9.23 10.10
C ALA A 278 9.20 -8.91 11.42
N ASP A 279 9.83 -9.23 12.56
CA ASP A 279 9.28 -8.97 13.88
C ASP A 279 9.13 -7.47 14.20
N ASN A 280 9.85 -6.62 13.45
CA ASN A 280 9.80 -5.16 13.58
C ASN A 280 8.75 -4.52 12.65
N ILE A 281 7.78 -5.29 12.22
CA ILE A 281 6.74 -4.86 11.31
C ILE A 281 5.40 -4.93 12.02
N LYS A 282 4.75 -3.78 12.11
CA LYS A 282 3.42 -3.66 12.71
C LYS A 282 2.36 -3.41 11.64
N TYR A 283 1.18 -4.02 11.82
CA TYR A 283 0.00 -3.75 11.00
C TYR A 283 -1.06 -3.07 11.87
N LEU A 284 -1.31 -1.81 11.57
CA LEU A 284 -2.28 -0.99 12.25
C LEU A 284 -3.52 -0.81 11.37
N LYS A 285 -4.68 -0.86 11.95
CA LYS A 285 -5.93 -0.65 11.22
C LYS A 285 -6.87 0.23 12.03
N ILE A 286 -7.46 1.21 11.37
CA ILE A 286 -8.54 2.00 11.93
C ILE A 286 -9.84 1.25 11.66
N SER A 287 -10.50 0.76 12.72
CA SER A 287 -11.61 -0.17 12.62
C SER A 287 -12.87 0.33 13.34
N ASN A 288 -14.02 -0.17 12.92
CA ASN A 288 -15.29 -0.05 13.65
C ASN A 288 -15.62 -1.27 14.51
N ARG A 289 -14.63 -2.17 14.73
CA ARG A 289 -14.76 -3.41 15.53
C ARG A 289 -13.83 -3.37 16.75
N PRO A 290 -14.19 -4.07 17.85
CA PRO A 290 -13.28 -4.25 18.98
C PRO A 290 -11.95 -4.90 18.56
N PRO A 291 -10.86 -4.73 19.34
CA PRO A 291 -10.81 -3.96 20.59
C PRO A 291 -10.78 -2.43 20.39
N ASP A 292 -10.29 -1.93 19.24
CA ASP A 292 -9.98 -0.52 19.00
C ASP A 292 -11.09 0.18 18.21
N GLN A 293 -12.32 0.12 18.67
CA GLN A 293 -13.49 0.66 17.97
C GLN A 293 -13.40 2.19 17.74
N LEU A 294 -12.46 2.61 16.88
CA LEU A 294 -12.19 4.01 16.55
C LEU A 294 -13.22 4.63 15.59
N LEU A 295 -13.99 3.78 14.92
CA LEU A 295 -15.00 4.18 13.96
C LEU A 295 -16.37 3.61 14.34
N LYS A 296 -17.42 4.22 13.82
CA LYS A 296 -18.78 3.69 13.79
C LYS A 296 -19.34 3.71 12.38
N SER A 297 -20.18 2.73 12.05
CA SER A 297 -20.89 2.66 10.79
C SER A 297 -22.25 3.35 10.90
N THR A 298 -22.66 4.00 9.82
CA THR A 298 -23.99 4.59 9.67
C THR A 298 -24.34 4.64 8.19
N THR A 299 -25.57 5.06 7.87
CA THR A 299 -26.02 5.35 6.50
C THR A 299 -26.40 6.82 6.38
N ILE A 300 -26.23 7.38 5.21
CA ILE A 300 -26.71 8.69 4.82
C ILE A 300 -27.50 8.58 3.52
N ILE A 301 -28.38 9.51 3.26
CA ILE A 301 -29.04 9.62 1.95
C ILE A 301 -28.14 10.44 1.03
N ASP A 302 -27.73 9.86 -0.08
CA ASP A 302 -27.02 10.55 -1.13
C ASP A 302 -27.97 11.55 -1.82
N GLU A 303 -27.68 12.84 -1.73
CA GLU A 303 -28.55 13.91 -2.23
C GLU A 303 -28.75 13.84 -3.75
N THR A 304 -27.81 13.25 -4.49
CA THR A 304 -27.88 13.17 -5.95
C THR A 304 -28.74 11.99 -6.43
N SER A 305 -28.59 10.83 -5.78
CA SER A 305 -29.27 9.60 -6.18
C SER A 305 -30.52 9.27 -5.36
N GLY A 306 -30.71 9.93 -4.20
CA GLY A 306 -31.77 9.63 -3.24
C GLY A 306 -31.60 8.26 -2.54
N LYS A 307 -30.46 7.60 -2.70
CA LYS A 307 -30.20 6.25 -2.14
C LYS A 307 -29.46 6.33 -0.82
N GLU A 308 -29.76 5.38 0.06
CA GLU A 308 -28.92 5.18 1.24
C GLU A 308 -27.55 4.65 0.84
N ILE A 309 -26.51 5.29 1.37
CA ILE A 309 -25.13 4.84 1.25
C ILE A 309 -24.54 4.57 2.62
N TYR A 310 -23.84 3.44 2.71
CA TYR A 310 -23.07 3.07 3.89
C TYR A 310 -21.82 3.94 4.00
N ILE A 311 -21.56 4.45 5.20
CA ILE A 311 -20.37 5.24 5.52
C ILE A 311 -19.79 4.84 6.87
N LEU A 312 -18.53 5.19 7.08
CA LEU A 312 -17.84 5.14 8.36
C LEU A 312 -17.56 6.56 8.82
N ILE A 313 -17.72 6.84 10.10
CA ILE A 313 -17.32 8.10 10.72
C ILE A 313 -16.52 7.81 12.00
N PRO A 314 -15.66 8.72 12.48
CA PRO A 314 -15.01 8.57 13.78
C PRO A 314 -16.02 8.31 14.89
N ALA A 315 -15.71 7.40 15.82
CA ALA A 315 -16.59 7.05 16.93
C ALA A 315 -16.91 8.28 17.80
N ALA A 316 -15.93 9.18 17.95
CA ALA A 316 -16.05 10.44 18.71
C ALA A 316 -16.93 11.50 18.02
N GLY A 317 -17.29 11.31 16.75
CA GLY A 317 -18.10 12.23 15.97
C GLY A 317 -17.47 12.60 14.61
N PHE A 318 -18.28 13.15 13.71
CA PHE A 318 -17.83 13.55 12.39
C PHE A 318 -16.66 14.55 12.47
N GLU A 319 -15.59 14.29 11.70
CA GLU A 319 -14.34 15.09 11.67
C GLU A 319 -13.57 15.17 13.02
N ASN A 320 -13.94 14.38 14.02
CA ASN A 320 -13.17 14.29 15.26
C ASN A 320 -12.20 13.10 15.21
N TYR A 321 -10.94 13.38 14.96
CA TYR A 321 -9.89 12.38 14.76
C TYR A 321 -8.96 12.20 15.97
N GLU A 322 -9.22 12.87 17.11
CA GLU A 322 -8.33 12.86 18.28
C GLU A 322 -8.04 11.45 18.80
N ALA A 323 -9.08 10.60 18.89
CA ALA A 323 -8.91 9.23 19.35
C ALA A 323 -8.05 8.39 18.37
N ILE A 324 -8.21 8.61 17.05
CA ILE A 324 -7.41 7.96 16.02
C ILE A 324 -5.95 8.40 16.11
N GLN A 325 -5.70 9.69 16.22
CA GLN A 325 -4.36 10.26 16.33
C GLN A 325 -3.65 9.79 17.61
N LYS A 326 -4.39 9.73 18.74
CA LYS A 326 -3.86 9.21 20.00
C LYS A 326 -3.45 7.74 19.86
N TYR A 327 -4.34 6.89 19.35
CA TYR A 327 -4.06 5.47 19.10
C TYR A 327 -2.82 5.29 18.23
N LEU A 328 -2.73 6.01 17.12
CA LEU A 328 -1.58 5.91 16.22
C LEU A 328 -0.27 6.37 16.86
N LYS A 329 -0.32 7.42 17.67
CA LYS A 329 0.86 7.92 18.39
C LYS A 329 1.36 6.90 19.42
N GLU A 330 0.47 6.18 20.08
CA GLU A 330 0.81 5.12 21.04
C GLU A 330 1.43 3.94 20.28
N GLU A 331 0.77 3.40 19.26
CA GLU A 331 1.20 2.22 18.52
C GLU A 331 2.50 2.41 17.70
N ILE A 332 2.73 3.60 17.15
CA ILE A 332 3.93 3.89 16.35
C ILE A 332 5.15 4.15 17.26
N ASN A 333 4.93 4.67 18.48
CA ASN A 333 6.01 4.98 19.41
C ASN A 333 6.41 3.81 20.32
N GLU A 334 5.59 2.78 20.40
CA GLU A 334 5.97 1.51 21.03
C GLU A 334 6.90 0.68 20.12
#